data_b5d9b5265be10627b660a07e61017f6b
#
_entry.id   b5d9b5265be10627b660a07e61017f6b
#
_cell.length_a   1.000
_cell.length_b   1.000
_cell.length_c   1.000
_cell.angle_alpha   90.00
_cell.angle_beta   90.00
_cell.angle_gamma   90.00
#
_symmetry.space_group_name_H-M   'P 1'
#
loop_
_entity.id
_entity.type
_entity.pdbx_description
1 polymer ?
#
loop_
_entity_poly.entity_id
_entity_poly.type
_entity_poly.pdbx_seq_one_letter_code
_entity_poly.pdbx_strand_id
1 'polypeptide(L)'
;MTRYEMAQIVAKAMAKGASVERLAAEFADELDNLGVRVANLEKKADNVKVTGEVRFRYVDQDGAMSRRTLDRGYRVLGNDSNHVADIRSRIWINGMINDDWTYTGMLQNVQNLNNNAGDENTSFQRAYVDGKLGGMAVRAGRYNLVIADGNIYDTRADGLELSYGNKVKVKGFAGKATDDITVVPFMINDGINTETGDITNGGKYWGLAVEGELAKGLKATAGYTQFKDMGTGSVAFDNGNFDKTDIDNGIWHAGLSYDMGHFNLSAMYLKGDLSADKLNDRSDGNINKAIDKYLDDDGFVIGLAYKGAKAEDAGSWGAWAKYYDQGAQTYVAHTTDANTFGMTGFKGFGVGANYTLAKNIVANVAYYNTESKLMKELPGIAADLDRTKDHRFWTDVTFTF
;
A
#
# COMPACT_ATOMS: atom_id res chain seq x y z
N MET A 1 -13.06 -50.92 -27.88
CA MET A 1 -12.25 -49.70 -27.79
C MET A 1 -12.71 -48.75 -28.90
N THR A 2 -13.12 -47.55 -28.53
CA THR A 2 -13.57 -46.55 -29.52
C THR A 2 -12.38 -45.91 -30.23
N ARG A 3 -12.59 -45.31 -31.41
CA ARG A 3 -11.52 -44.53 -32.10
C ARG A 3 -10.93 -43.44 -31.20
N TYR A 4 -11.75 -42.80 -30.37
CA TYR A 4 -11.33 -41.80 -29.39
C TYR A 4 -10.41 -42.35 -28.29
N GLU A 5 -10.70 -43.56 -27.79
CA GLU A 5 -9.84 -44.20 -26.78
C GLU A 5 -8.49 -44.57 -27.38
N MET A 6 -8.45 -45.00 -28.63
CA MET A 6 -7.21 -45.28 -29.36
C MET A 6 -6.42 -43.98 -29.61
N ALA A 7 -7.07 -42.89 -30.04
CA ALA A 7 -6.43 -41.61 -30.23
C ALA A 7 -5.79 -41.08 -28.91
N GLN A 8 -6.45 -41.27 -27.76
CA GLN A 8 -5.88 -40.92 -26.46
C GLN A 8 -4.62 -41.73 -26.11
N ILE A 9 -4.59 -43.03 -26.47
CA ILE A 9 -3.43 -43.88 -26.26
C ILE A 9 -2.27 -43.43 -27.15
N VAL A 10 -2.57 -43.12 -28.42
CA VAL A 10 -1.61 -42.61 -29.40
C VAL A 10 -1.02 -41.26 -28.92
N ALA A 11 -1.87 -40.33 -28.47
CA ALA A 11 -1.42 -39.05 -27.91
C ALA A 11 -0.48 -39.23 -26.70
N LYS A 12 -0.82 -40.15 -25.77
CA LYS A 12 0.04 -40.46 -24.61
C LYS A 12 1.35 -41.12 -25.01
N ALA A 13 1.35 -41.96 -26.05
CA ALA A 13 2.57 -42.59 -26.56
C ALA A 13 3.49 -41.57 -27.23
N MET A 14 2.94 -40.62 -28.01
CA MET A 14 3.68 -39.50 -28.61
C MET A 14 4.30 -38.61 -27.55
N ALA A 15 3.56 -38.25 -26.52
CA ALA A 15 4.04 -37.45 -25.39
C ALA A 15 5.19 -38.09 -24.61
N LYS A 16 5.31 -39.44 -24.69
CA LYS A 16 6.41 -40.21 -24.11
C LYS A 16 7.56 -40.48 -25.10
N GLY A 17 7.51 -39.86 -26.28
CA GLY A 17 8.57 -39.99 -27.30
C GLY A 17 8.52 -41.32 -28.12
N ALA A 18 7.40 -42.04 -28.08
CA ALA A 18 7.24 -43.24 -28.92
C ALA A 18 7.00 -42.83 -30.37
N SER A 19 7.64 -43.52 -31.32
CA SER A 19 7.42 -43.35 -32.74
C SER A 19 6.12 -44.10 -33.14
N VAL A 20 5.06 -43.34 -33.35
CA VAL A 20 3.70 -43.83 -33.67
C VAL A 20 3.14 -43.14 -34.91
N GLU A 21 4.00 -42.72 -35.84
CA GLU A 21 3.66 -41.89 -37.00
C GLU A 21 2.50 -42.45 -37.85
N ARG A 22 2.49 -43.76 -38.09
CA ARG A 22 1.42 -44.42 -38.83
C ARG A 22 0.07 -44.35 -38.10
N LEU A 23 0.08 -44.56 -36.78
CA LEU A 23 -1.14 -44.47 -35.98
C LEU A 23 -1.58 -42.98 -35.81
N ALA A 24 -0.65 -42.07 -35.70
CA ALA A 24 -0.98 -40.64 -35.67
C ALA A 24 -1.65 -40.14 -36.95
N ALA A 25 -1.19 -40.65 -38.12
CA ALA A 25 -1.85 -40.34 -39.39
C ALA A 25 -3.26 -40.97 -39.52
N GLU A 26 -3.45 -42.18 -38.99
CA GLU A 26 -4.74 -42.88 -39.03
C GLU A 26 -5.79 -42.25 -38.11
N PHE A 27 -5.35 -41.65 -36.99
CA PHE A 27 -6.22 -40.98 -35.99
C PHE A 27 -6.10 -39.48 -36.03
N ALA A 28 -5.66 -38.86 -37.14
CA ALA A 28 -5.40 -37.43 -37.25
C ALA A 28 -6.64 -36.60 -36.89
N ASP A 29 -7.80 -36.92 -37.38
CA ASP A 29 -9.05 -36.20 -37.13
C ASP A 29 -9.45 -36.27 -35.64
N GLU A 30 -9.29 -37.42 -35.02
CA GLU A 30 -9.58 -37.61 -33.59
C GLU A 30 -8.54 -36.90 -32.70
N LEU A 31 -7.27 -36.87 -33.11
CA LEU A 31 -6.20 -36.14 -32.43
C LEU A 31 -6.39 -34.63 -32.52
N ASP A 32 -6.76 -34.10 -33.68
CA ASP A 32 -7.12 -32.71 -33.87
C ASP A 32 -8.34 -32.30 -33.02
N ASN A 33 -9.37 -33.13 -33.03
CA ASN A 33 -10.54 -32.93 -32.18
C ASN A 33 -10.21 -33.00 -30.68
N LEU A 34 -9.32 -33.88 -30.26
CA LEU A 34 -8.78 -33.93 -28.90
C LEU A 34 -7.97 -32.68 -28.57
N GLY A 35 -7.10 -32.24 -29.49
CA GLY A 35 -6.31 -31.04 -29.36
C GLY A 35 -7.17 -29.77 -29.17
N VAL A 36 -8.22 -29.63 -30.00
CA VAL A 36 -9.18 -28.52 -29.87
C VAL A 36 -9.96 -28.60 -28.55
N ARG A 37 -10.35 -29.82 -28.13
CA ARG A 37 -11.04 -29.98 -26.84
C ARG A 37 -10.12 -29.72 -25.64
N VAL A 38 -8.88 -30.17 -25.71
CA VAL A 38 -7.87 -29.90 -24.68
C VAL A 38 -7.58 -28.41 -24.62
N ALA A 39 -7.34 -27.76 -25.75
CA ALA A 39 -7.13 -26.31 -25.81
C ALA A 39 -8.33 -25.49 -25.27
N ASN A 40 -9.56 -25.95 -25.57
CA ASN A 40 -10.78 -25.34 -25.04
C ASN A 40 -10.99 -25.63 -23.56
N LEU A 41 -10.57 -26.79 -23.06
CA LEU A 41 -10.59 -27.11 -21.63
C LEU A 41 -9.50 -26.35 -20.86
N GLU A 42 -8.31 -26.23 -21.43
CA GLU A 42 -7.23 -25.41 -20.90
C GLU A 42 -7.65 -23.94 -20.82
N LYS A 43 -8.22 -23.38 -21.91
CA LYS A 43 -8.80 -22.03 -21.88
C LYS A 43 -9.88 -21.85 -20.81
N LYS A 44 -10.70 -22.86 -20.55
CA LYS A 44 -11.75 -22.80 -19.52
C LYS A 44 -11.24 -23.09 -18.12
N ALA A 45 -10.24 -23.96 -17.98
CA ALA A 45 -9.62 -24.29 -16.69
C ALA A 45 -8.78 -23.14 -16.15
N ASP A 46 -8.15 -22.34 -17.05
CA ASP A 46 -7.30 -21.21 -16.69
C ASP A 46 -8.04 -19.88 -16.55
N ASN A 47 -9.38 -19.86 -16.70
CA ASN A 47 -10.15 -18.61 -16.56
C ASN A 47 -10.12 -18.03 -15.15
N VAL A 48 -9.87 -18.86 -14.14
CA VAL A 48 -9.73 -18.40 -12.75
C VAL A 48 -8.49 -19.03 -12.13
N LYS A 49 -7.54 -18.19 -11.77
CA LYS A 49 -6.32 -18.57 -11.07
C LYS A 49 -6.41 -18.14 -9.61
N VAL A 50 -6.14 -19.06 -8.71
CA VAL A 50 -6.08 -18.82 -7.26
C VAL A 50 -4.62 -18.92 -6.84
N THR A 51 -4.15 -17.92 -6.10
CA THR A 51 -2.81 -17.87 -5.50
C THR A 51 -2.95 -17.38 -4.06
N GLY A 52 -1.96 -17.60 -3.24
CA GLY A 52 -2.05 -17.16 -1.86
C GLY A 52 -0.70 -16.80 -1.23
N GLU A 53 -0.79 -16.12 -0.10
CA GLU A 53 0.32 -15.86 0.78
C GLU A 53 -0.07 -16.05 2.25
N VAL A 54 0.84 -16.55 3.04
CA VAL A 54 0.76 -16.54 4.51
C VAL A 54 2.01 -15.84 5.03
N ARG A 55 1.83 -14.83 5.86
CA ARG A 55 2.92 -14.07 6.48
C ARG A 55 2.84 -14.21 7.99
N PHE A 56 3.89 -14.70 8.60
CA PHE A 56 4.14 -14.60 10.03
C PHE A 56 4.96 -13.36 10.30
N ARG A 57 4.47 -12.48 11.17
CA ARG A 57 5.11 -11.22 11.49
C ARG A 57 5.33 -11.08 12.99
N TYR A 58 6.49 -10.51 13.34
CA TYR A 58 6.78 -10.00 14.67
C TYR A 58 7.32 -8.58 14.57
N VAL A 59 6.77 -7.70 15.38
CA VAL A 59 7.19 -6.31 15.49
C VAL A 59 7.42 -6.00 16.96
N ASP A 60 8.58 -5.45 17.25
CA ASP A 60 8.87 -4.85 18.54
C ASP A 60 9.03 -3.34 18.38
N GLN A 61 8.32 -2.58 19.21
CA GLN A 61 8.28 -1.13 19.14
C GLN A 61 8.53 -0.54 20.52
N ASP A 62 9.50 0.36 20.59
CA ASP A 62 9.88 1.04 21.82
C ASP A 62 9.97 2.54 21.57
N GLY A 63 9.22 3.32 22.34
CA GLY A 63 9.21 4.77 22.22
C GLY A 63 7.85 5.41 22.49
N ALA A 64 7.73 6.67 22.11
CA ALA A 64 6.60 7.53 22.42
C ALA A 64 5.24 7.02 21.96
N MET A 65 5.23 6.19 20.91
CA MET A 65 4.00 5.71 20.27
C MET A 65 3.70 4.24 20.53
N SER A 66 4.54 3.57 21.34
CA SER A 66 4.34 2.16 21.67
C SER A 66 2.99 1.86 22.36
N ARG A 67 2.36 2.87 22.94
CA ARG A 67 1.07 2.79 23.64
C ARG A 67 -0.13 3.29 22.88
N ARG A 68 -0.08 3.52 21.59
CA ARG A 68 -1.32 3.76 20.83
C ARG A 68 -2.17 2.49 20.75
N THR A 69 -2.85 2.17 21.82
CA THR A 69 -4.15 1.55 21.72
C THR A 69 -5.09 2.63 21.22
N LEU A 70 -5.68 2.41 20.06
CA LEU A 70 -6.74 3.22 19.43
C LEU A 70 -8.04 3.27 20.26
N ASP A 71 -7.97 2.94 21.54
CA ASP A 71 -9.10 2.94 22.43
C ASP A 71 -9.08 4.21 23.29
N ARG A 72 -9.88 5.16 22.84
CA ARG A 72 -10.41 6.28 23.61
C ARG A 72 -9.43 7.24 24.26
N GLY A 73 -9.12 8.29 23.55
CA GLY A 73 -8.68 9.54 24.13
C GLY A 73 -7.16 9.58 24.43
N TYR A 74 -6.60 10.73 24.18
CA TYR A 74 -5.24 11.10 24.57
C TYR A 74 -4.90 10.57 25.95
N ARG A 75 -4.23 9.45 26.03
CA ARG A 75 -3.48 9.09 27.21
C ARG A 75 -2.01 9.38 26.96
N VAL A 76 -1.54 10.24 27.81
CA VAL A 76 -0.17 10.62 28.01
C VAL A 76 0.78 9.44 27.78
N LEU A 77 1.62 9.64 26.83
CA LEU A 77 2.84 8.98 26.48
C LEU A 77 3.47 8.19 27.64
N GLY A 78 3.42 6.88 27.55
CA GLY A 78 4.18 5.99 28.42
C GLY A 78 5.35 5.43 27.63
N ASN A 79 6.48 5.36 28.25
CA ASN A 79 7.69 4.76 27.71
C ASN A 79 7.63 3.24 27.93
N ASP A 80 6.76 2.56 27.18
CA ASP A 80 6.63 1.11 27.27
C ASP A 80 6.87 0.47 25.91
N SER A 81 7.61 -0.61 25.91
CA SER A 81 7.75 -1.48 24.75
C SER A 81 6.42 -2.17 24.44
N ASN A 82 6.07 -2.22 23.19
CA ASN A 82 4.92 -2.95 22.69
C ASN A 82 5.37 -3.90 21.57
N HIS A 83 4.89 -5.13 21.61
CA HIS A 83 5.19 -6.09 20.57
C HIS A 83 3.88 -6.59 19.94
N VAL A 84 3.94 -6.87 18.66
CA VAL A 84 2.84 -7.43 17.88
C VAL A 84 3.34 -8.68 17.17
N ALA A 85 2.62 -9.77 17.34
CA ALA A 85 2.82 -10.97 16.55
C ALA A 85 1.50 -11.32 15.86
N ASP A 86 1.53 -11.50 14.56
CA ASP A 86 0.33 -11.86 13.79
C ASP A 86 0.63 -12.84 12.66
N ILE A 87 -0.45 -13.51 12.21
CA ILE A 87 -0.48 -14.29 10.99
C ILE A 87 -1.46 -13.60 10.05
N ARG A 88 -0.98 -13.23 8.86
CA ARG A 88 -1.85 -12.71 7.79
C ARG A 88 -1.94 -13.72 6.66
N SER A 89 -3.16 -14.09 6.33
CA SER A 89 -3.46 -14.91 5.16
C SER A 89 -4.13 -14.07 4.08
N ARG A 90 -3.67 -14.20 2.84
CA ARG A 90 -4.27 -13.58 1.66
C ARG A 90 -4.51 -14.63 0.59
N ILE A 91 -5.68 -14.60 -0.01
CA ILE A 91 -6.04 -15.44 -1.16
C ILE A 91 -6.46 -14.52 -2.30
N TRP A 92 -5.75 -14.63 -3.40
CA TRP A 92 -6.02 -13.88 -4.63
C TRP A 92 -6.80 -14.74 -5.61
N ILE A 93 -7.83 -14.16 -6.18
CA ILE A 93 -8.68 -14.77 -7.20
C ILE A 93 -8.58 -13.89 -8.44
N ASN A 94 -7.91 -14.39 -9.47
CA ASN A 94 -7.72 -13.68 -10.73
C ASN A 94 -8.56 -14.37 -11.80
N GLY A 95 -9.53 -13.67 -12.38
CA GLY A 95 -10.43 -14.18 -13.41
C GLY A 95 -10.23 -13.45 -14.73
N MET A 96 -10.08 -14.20 -15.82
CA MET A 96 -10.11 -13.64 -17.17
C MET A 96 -11.58 -13.42 -17.56
N ILE A 97 -11.98 -12.16 -17.79
CA ILE A 97 -13.33 -11.83 -18.28
C ILE A 97 -13.39 -12.04 -19.80
N ASN A 98 -12.41 -11.50 -20.50
CA ASN A 98 -12.16 -11.69 -21.93
C ASN A 98 -10.68 -11.34 -22.24
N ASP A 99 -10.31 -11.25 -23.51
CA ASP A 99 -8.92 -11.01 -23.94
C ASP A 99 -8.36 -9.65 -23.46
N ASP A 100 -9.22 -8.66 -23.20
CA ASP A 100 -8.83 -7.31 -22.79
C ASP A 100 -9.10 -7.00 -21.32
N TRP A 101 -9.89 -7.81 -20.62
CA TRP A 101 -10.36 -7.51 -19.26
C TRP A 101 -10.15 -8.68 -18.30
N THR A 102 -9.67 -8.36 -17.13
CA THR A 102 -9.46 -9.28 -16.00
C THR A 102 -10.12 -8.77 -14.74
N TYR A 103 -10.54 -9.67 -13.89
CA TYR A 103 -10.99 -9.39 -12.53
C TYR A 103 -9.94 -9.84 -11.52
N THR A 104 -9.74 -9.06 -10.48
CA THR A 104 -8.90 -9.42 -9.33
C THR A 104 -9.68 -9.23 -8.04
N GLY A 105 -9.84 -10.31 -7.28
CA GLY A 105 -10.33 -10.31 -5.91
C GLY A 105 -9.24 -10.70 -4.93
N MET A 106 -9.23 -10.14 -3.72
CA MET A 106 -8.33 -10.56 -2.65
C MET A 106 -9.07 -10.62 -1.33
N LEU A 107 -9.12 -11.81 -0.75
CA LEU A 107 -9.56 -12.05 0.62
C LEU A 107 -8.37 -11.92 1.57
N GLN A 108 -8.57 -11.29 2.70
CA GLN A 108 -7.57 -11.19 3.75
C GLN A 108 -8.16 -11.53 5.11
N ASN A 109 -7.37 -12.27 5.88
CA ASN A 109 -7.59 -12.49 7.31
C ASN A 109 -6.27 -12.16 8.05
N VAL A 110 -6.38 -11.55 9.22
CA VAL A 110 -5.25 -11.29 10.12
C VAL A 110 -5.62 -11.82 11.48
N GLN A 111 -4.79 -12.68 12.05
CA GLN A 111 -4.96 -13.24 13.39
C GLN A 111 -3.84 -12.73 14.29
N ASN A 112 -4.22 -12.06 15.37
CA ASN A 112 -3.28 -11.59 16.38
C ASN A 112 -2.93 -12.73 17.33
N LEU A 113 -1.62 -13.00 17.48
CA LEU A 113 -1.12 -14.08 18.33
C LEU A 113 -0.84 -13.65 19.78
N ASN A 114 -0.84 -12.35 20.07
CA ASN A 114 -0.47 -11.85 21.39
C ASN A 114 -1.57 -11.99 22.44
N ASN A 115 -2.83 -11.92 22.03
CA ASN A 115 -3.95 -11.76 22.97
C ASN A 115 -4.97 -12.91 22.91
N ASN A 116 -4.67 -14.00 22.22
CA ASN A 116 -5.61 -15.10 21.97
C ASN A 116 -6.99 -14.59 21.49
N ALA A 117 -7.03 -13.43 20.82
CA ALA A 117 -8.24 -12.94 20.22
C ALA A 117 -8.77 -14.01 19.27
N GLY A 118 -10.07 -14.22 19.30
CA GLY A 118 -10.73 -15.18 18.43
C GLY A 118 -10.53 -14.85 16.96
N ASP A 119 -11.31 -15.53 16.12
CA ASP A 119 -11.24 -15.37 14.67
C ASP A 119 -11.45 -13.92 14.24
N GLU A 120 -10.45 -13.35 13.59
CA GLU A 120 -10.55 -12.06 12.92
C GLU A 120 -11.44 -12.19 11.68
N ASN A 121 -12.14 -11.12 11.35
CA ASN A 121 -13.02 -11.13 10.19
C ASN A 121 -12.25 -11.28 8.88
N THR A 122 -12.71 -12.20 8.02
CA THR A 122 -12.22 -12.33 6.65
C THR A 122 -13.04 -11.44 5.73
N SER A 123 -12.38 -10.60 4.97
CA SER A 123 -13.05 -9.66 4.07
C SER A 123 -12.34 -9.50 2.72
N PHE A 124 -13.12 -9.04 1.72
CA PHE A 124 -12.55 -8.62 0.46
C PHE A 124 -11.82 -7.28 0.63
N GLN A 125 -10.49 -7.35 0.57
CA GLN A 125 -9.63 -6.17 0.63
C GLN A 125 -9.42 -5.53 -0.73
N ARG A 126 -9.58 -6.30 -1.81
CA ARG A 126 -9.48 -5.88 -3.20
C ARG A 126 -10.59 -6.55 -4.01
N ALA A 127 -11.22 -5.80 -4.90
CA ALA A 127 -12.21 -6.28 -5.86
C ALA A 127 -12.28 -5.27 -7.01
N TYR A 128 -11.54 -5.53 -8.09
CA TYR A 128 -11.42 -4.60 -9.20
C TYR A 128 -11.25 -5.31 -10.53
N VAL A 129 -11.46 -4.55 -11.60
CA VAL A 129 -11.19 -4.98 -12.96
C VAL A 129 -10.06 -4.15 -13.56
N ASP A 130 -9.20 -4.82 -14.31
CA ASP A 130 -8.19 -4.21 -15.17
C ASP A 130 -8.56 -4.49 -16.62
N GLY A 131 -8.38 -3.50 -17.49
CA GLY A 131 -8.68 -3.67 -18.90
C GLY A 131 -8.10 -2.59 -19.80
N LYS A 132 -8.50 -2.65 -21.07
CA LYS A 132 -8.11 -1.69 -22.10
C LYS A 132 -9.33 -1.05 -22.75
N LEU A 133 -9.30 0.25 -22.92
CA LEU A 133 -10.34 1.01 -23.60
C LEU A 133 -9.70 2.04 -24.52
N GLY A 134 -9.82 1.88 -25.84
CA GLY A 134 -9.30 2.83 -26.82
C GLY A 134 -7.80 3.12 -26.69
N GLY A 135 -6.99 2.10 -26.33
CA GLY A 135 -5.54 2.24 -26.12
C GLY A 135 -5.13 2.73 -24.74
N MET A 136 -6.06 3.12 -23.89
CA MET A 136 -5.81 3.41 -22.46
C MET A 136 -5.90 2.14 -21.63
N ALA A 137 -5.05 2.01 -20.63
CA ALA A 137 -5.25 1.04 -19.57
C ALA A 137 -6.22 1.61 -18.53
N VAL A 138 -7.14 0.78 -18.08
CA VAL A 138 -8.23 1.13 -17.15
C VAL A 138 -8.17 0.20 -15.96
N ARG A 139 -8.24 0.75 -14.75
CA ARG A 139 -8.49 0.00 -13.50
C ARG A 139 -9.69 0.61 -12.81
N ALA A 140 -10.65 -0.22 -12.38
CA ALA A 140 -11.86 0.25 -11.71
C ALA A 140 -12.32 -0.71 -10.61
N GLY A 141 -12.73 -0.17 -9.47
CA GLY A 141 -13.20 -0.92 -8.32
C GLY A 141 -12.40 -0.59 -7.06
N ARG A 142 -12.33 -1.55 -6.14
CA ARG A 142 -11.53 -1.45 -4.91
C ARG A 142 -10.14 -2.04 -5.12
N TYR A 143 -9.13 -1.20 -5.17
CA TYR A 143 -7.74 -1.61 -5.41
C TYR A 143 -6.76 -0.92 -4.44
N ASN A 144 -5.50 -1.33 -4.46
CA ASN A 144 -4.44 -0.59 -3.77
C ASN A 144 -4.05 0.62 -4.61
N LEU A 145 -4.41 1.80 -4.14
CA LEU A 145 -3.96 3.05 -4.76
C LEU A 145 -2.57 3.37 -4.22
N VAL A 146 -1.62 3.52 -5.12
CA VAL A 146 -0.24 3.89 -4.77
C VAL A 146 0.09 5.22 -5.44
N ILE A 147 0.39 6.23 -4.63
CA ILE A 147 0.72 7.59 -5.09
C ILE A 147 2.10 7.95 -4.57
N ALA A 148 2.96 8.47 -5.47
CA ALA A 148 4.34 8.89 -5.15
C ALA A 148 5.15 7.76 -4.48
N ASP A 149 5.18 6.56 -5.10
CA ASP A 149 5.84 5.37 -4.58
C ASP A 149 5.40 4.99 -3.14
N GLY A 150 4.13 5.28 -2.81
CA GLY A 150 3.54 5.03 -1.50
C GLY A 150 3.85 6.09 -0.44
N ASN A 151 4.54 7.17 -0.79
CA ASN A 151 4.88 8.22 0.18
C ASN A 151 3.70 9.15 0.49
N ILE A 152 2.70 9.25 -0.41
CA ILE A 152 1.47 10.02 -0.17
C ILE A 152 0.33 9.12 0.28
N TYR A 153 0.09 8.04 -0.49
CA TYR A 153 -1.00 7.11 -0.26
C TYR A 153 -0.59 5.71 -0.74
N ASP A 154 -0.79 4.72 0.08
CA ASP A 154 -0.53 3.31 -0.24
C ASP A 154 -1.48 2.42 0.56
N THR A 155 -2.75 2.45 0.21
CA THR A 155 -3.76 1.60 0.82
C THR A 155 -4.99 1.45 -0.09
N ARG A 156 -6.07 0.90 0.43
CA ARG A 156 -7.30 0.67 -0.33
C ARG A 156 -7.93 1.99 -0.77
N ALA A 157 -8.45 1.98 -1.99
CA ALA A 157 -9.32 3.03 -2.50
C ALA A 157 -10.38 2.44 -3.44
N ASP A 158 -11.55 3.03 -3.47
CA ASP A 158 -12.60 2.74 -4.44
C ASP A 158 -12.53 3.81 -5.53
N GLY A 159 -12.26 3.41 -6.77
CA GLY A 159 -12.06 4.42 -7.81
C GLY A 159 -11.84 3.89 -9.21
N LEU A 160 -11.43 4.83 -10.03
CA LEU A 160 -11.05 4.65 -11.43
C LEU A 160 -9.64 5.19 -11.63
N GLU A 161 -8.80 4.43 -12.29
CA GLU A 161 -7.49 4.85 -12.78
C GLU A 161 -7.44 4.63 -14.30
N LEU A 162 -7.00 5.66 -15.02
CA LEU A 162 -6.78 5.65 -16.45
C LEU A 162 -5.32 5.96 -16.71
N SER A 163 -4.66 5.20 -17.56
CA SER A 163 -3.29 5.50 -17.96
C SER A 163 -3.08 5.34 -19.47
N TYR A 164 -2.26 6.23 -20.03
CA TYR A 164 -1.93 6.24 -21.45
C TYR A 164 -0.47 6.58 -21.66
N GLY A 165 0.13 5.94 -22.66
CA GLY A 165 1.52 6.17 -23.04
C GLY A 165 2.42 4.97 -22.72
N ASN A 166 3.64 4.98 -23.29
CA ASN A 166 4.64 3.92 -23.17
C ASN A 166 5.92 4.42 -22.48
N LYS A 167 6.73 5.23 -23.21
CA LYS A 167 7.97 5.80 -22.65
C LYS A 167 7.68 6.89 -21.63
N VAL A 168 6.68 7.70 -21.91
CA VAL A 168 6.09 8.65 -20.99
C VAL A 168 4.66 8.21 -20.80
N LYS A 169 4.26 7.99 -19.57
CA LYS A 169 2.94 7.54 -19.18
C LYS A 169 2.26 8.62 -18.37
N VAL A 170 1.06 8.98 -18.80
CA VAL A 170 0.18 9.89 -18.07
C VAL A 170 -0.87 9.06 -17.38
N LYS A 171 -1.12 9.32 -16.11
CA LYS A 171 -2.07 8.64 -15.26
C LYS A 171 -3.03 9.65 -14.66
N GLY A 172 -4.33 9.42 -14.85
CA GLY A 172 -5.40 10.13 -14.15
C GLY A 172 -6.15 9.18 -13.24
N PHE A 173 -6.50 9.60 -12.04
CA PHE A 173 -7.21 8.77 -11.09
C PHE A 173 -8.19 9.59 -10.24
N ALA A 174 -9.30 8.97 -9.86
CA ALA A 174 -10.30 9.59 -9.00
C ALA A 174 -11.12 8.53 -8.26
N GLY A 175 -11.61 8.89 -7.07
CA GLY A 175 -12.42 7.96 -6.29
C GLY A 175 -12.61 8.40 -4.85
N LYS A 176 -12.72 7.42 -3.97
CA LYS A 176 -12.89 7.57 -2.54
C LYS A 176 -11.87 6.72 -1.79
N ALA A 177 -11.19 7.31 -0.84
CA ALA A 177 -10.34 6.57 0.09
C ALA A 177 -11.22 5.73 1.05
N THR A 178 -10.83 4.49 1.32
CA THR A 178 -11.64 3.53 2.08
C THR A 178 -11.09 3.21 3.44
N ASP A 179 -9.85 3.58 3.71
CA ASP A 179 -9.22 3.31 5.01
C ASP A 179 -9.42 4.48 5.96
N ASP A 180 -9.42 4.15 7.24
CA ASP A 180 -9.41 5.14 8.30
C ASP A 180 -8.11 5.94 8.22
N ILE A 181 -8.27 7.24 8.11
CA ILE A 181 -7.16 8.17 8.07
C ILE A 181 -7.12 8.85 9.43
N THR A 182 -6.06 8.60 10.19
CA THR A 182 -5.88 9.27 11.47
C THR A 182 -5.28 10.66 11.23
N VAL A 183 -6.12 11.68 11.14
CA VAL A 183 -5.66 13.08 11.22
C VAL A 183 -5.39 13.41 12.67
N VAL A 184 -4.27 14.05 12.92
CA VAL A 184 -3.91 14.49 14.26
C VAL A 184 -4.93 15.49 14.73
N PRO A 185 -5.45 15.31 15.92
CA PRO A 185 -6.26 16.32 16.55
C PRO A 185 -5.39 17.56 16.80
N PHE A 186 -5.85 18.66 16.30
CA PHE A 186 -5.29 19.96 16.65
C PHE A 186 -5.62 20.24 18.12
N MET A 187 -4.66 20.11 19.00
CA MET A 187 -4.78 20.70 20.33
C MET A 187 -4.48 22.20 20.19
N ILE A 188 -5.50 22.98 19.86
CA ILE A 188 -5.40 24.43 19.94
C ILE A 188 -5.65 24.80 21.40
N ASN A 189 -4.67 25.39 22.04
CA ASN A 189 -4.71 25.78 23.45
C ASN A 189 -5.61 27.01 23.71
N ASP A 190 -6.49 27.36 22.80
CA ASP A 190 -7.36 28.52 22.82
C ASP A 190 -8.84 28.17 23.04
N GLY A 191 -9.12 27.12 23.79
CA GLY A 191 -10.50 26.79 24.21
C GLY A 191 -11.24 25.79 23.30
N ILE A 192 -10.57 25.17 22.35
CA ILE A 192 -11.15 24.10 21.54
C ILE A 192 -10.71 22.75 22.12
N ASN A 193 -11.62 22.06 22.79
CA ASN A 193 -11.44 20.66 23.13
C ASN A 193 -11.68 19.83 21.88
N THR A 194 -10.62 19.29 21.30
CA THR A 194 -10.73 18.29 20.23
C THR A 194 -10.85 16.91 20.85
N GLU A 195 -12.02 16.30 20.81
CA GLU A 195 -12.09 14.86 20.98
C GLU A 195 -11.62 14.20 19.69
N THR A 196 -10.59 13.37 19.80
CA THR A 196 -10.12 12.54 18.72
C THR A 196 -11.12 11.46 18.44
N GLY A 197 -11.89 11.61 17.39
CA GLY A 197 -12.60 10.51 16.77
C GLY A 197 -11.74 9.92 15.67
N ASP A 198 -11.84 8.60 15.48
CA ASP A 198 -11.28 7.96 14.30
C ASP A 198 -11.88 8.59 13.05
N ILE A 199 -11.03 8.92 12.07
CA ILE A 199 -11.53 9.36 10.78
C ILE A 199 -12.10 8.15 10.08
N THR A 200 -13.40 8.05 10.10
CA THR A 200 -14.13 6.96 9.46
C THR A 200 -14.41 7.21 7.97
N ASN A 201 -13.98 8.35 7.45
CA ASN A 201 -14.24 8.75 6.06
C ASN A 201 -12.98 9.32 5.41
N GLY A 202 -12.32 8.51 4.60
CA GLY A 202 -11.12 8.87 3.87
C GLY A 202 -11.29 9.94 2.79
N GLY A 203 -12.49 10.51 2.65
CA GLY A 203 -12.76 11.56 1.68
C GLY A 203 -12.74 11.09 0.23
N LYS A 204 -12.82 12.05 -0.67
CA LYS A 204 -12.70 11.86 -2.12
C LYS A 204 -11.31 12.24 -2.57
N TYR A 205 -10.85 11.65 -3.65
CA TYR A 205 -9.57 12.03 -4.24
C TYR A 205 -9.68 12.13 -5.76
N TRP A 206 -8.83 12.95 -6.35
CA TRP A 206 -8.51 12.94 -7.75
C TRP A 206 -7.05 13.38 -7.94
N GLY A 207 -6.43 12.94 -9.02
CA GLY A 207 -5.05 13.30 -9.29
C GLY A 207 -4.62 13.02 -10.72
N LEU A 208 -3.49 13.62 -11.05
CA LEU A 208 -2.78 13.43 -12.30
C LEU A 208 -1.31 13.16 -11.99
N ALA A 209 -0.71 12.21 -12.68
CA ALA A 209 0.71 11.94 -12.59
C ALA A 209 1.29 11.65 -13.97
N VAL A 210 2.56 11.99 -14.13
CA VAL A 210 3.36 11.68 -15.31
C VAL A 210 4.59 10.92 -14.83
N GLU A 211 4.87 9.79 -15.46
CA GLU A 211 6.06 8.99 -15.20
C GLU A 211 6.76 8.64 -16.50
N GLY A 212 8.07 8.55 -16.48
CA GLY A 212 8.81 8.20 -17.69
C GLY A 212 10.30 7.98 -17.46
N GLU A 213 10.93 7.32 -18.42
CA GLU A 213 12.39 7.11 -18.45
C GLU A 213 13.03 8.28 -19.19
N LEU A 214 13.80 9.10 -18.45
CA LEU A 214 14.52 10.25 -18.99
C LEU A 214 15.80 9.84 -19.73
N ALA A 215 16.48 8.83 -19.19
CA ALA A 215 17.67 8.20 -19.76
C ALA A 215 17.74 6.75 -19.29
N LYS A 216 18.59 5.94 -19.88
CA LYS A 216 18.74 4.52 -19.50
C LYS A 216 18.94 4.37 -17.99
N GLY A 217 17.98 3.73 -17.35
CA GLY A 217 17.97 3.49 -15.91
C GLY A 217 17.54 4.69 -15.06
N LEU A 218 17.36 5.89 -15.64
CA LEU A 218 16.89 7.09 -14.94
C LEU A 218 15.42 7.32 -15.21
N LYS A 219 14.59 7.13 -14.21
CA LYS A 219 13.14 7.35 -14.25
C LYS A 219 12.77 8.60 -13.46
N ALA A 220 11.78 9.32 -13.93
CA ALA A 220 11.19 10.46 -13.23
C ALA A 220 9.68 10.29 -13.10
N THR A 221 9.13 10.82 -12.03
CA THR A 221 7.70 10.97 -11.82
C THR A 221 7.39 12.35 -11.28
N ALA A 222 6.25 12.89 -11.64
CA ALA A 222 5.71 14.11 -11.05
C ALA A 222 4.18 14.06 -11.10
N GLY A 223 3.53 14.67 -10.13
CA GLY A 223 2.07 14.69 -10.11
C GLY A 223 1.49 15.57 -9.04
N TYR A 224 0.17 15.64 -9.07
CA TYR A 224 -0.66 16.32 -8.09
C TYR A 224 -1.85 15.45 -7.71
N THR A 225 -2.15 15.43 -6.43
CA THR A 225 -3.32 14.72 -5.89
C THR A 225 -4.06 15.65 -4.94
N GLN A 226 -5.36 15.77 -5.14
CA GLN A 226 -6.27 16.46 -4.24
C GLN A 226 -7.10 15.46 -3.46
N PHE A 227 -7.01 15.54 -2.16
CA PHE A 227 -7.95 14.88 -1.26
C PHE A 227 -8.96 15.91 -0.76
N LYS A 228 -10.24 15.55 -0.73
CA LYS A 228 -11.35 16.42 -0.34
C LYS A 228 -12.30 15.74 0.62
N ASP A 229 -12.93 16.55 1.46
CA ASP A 229 -13.93 16.08 2.42
C ASP A 229 -13.36 14.94 3.31
N MET A 230 -12.08 15.03 3.70
CA MET A 230 -11.51 14.12 4.67
C MET A 230 -12.18 14.39 6.02
N GLY A 231 -12.97 13.40 6.50
CA GLY A 231 -13.68 13.54 7.76
C GLY A 231 -12.73 13.38 8.93
N THR A 232 -12.67 14.34 9.81
CA THR A 232 -12.18 14.18 11.18
C THR A 232 -13.33 13.78 12.08
N GLY A 233 -13.06 13.30 13.27
CA GLY A 233 -14.05 13.20 14.33
C GLY A 233 -14.70 14.56 14.65
N SER A 234 -15.59 14.60 15.60
CA SER A 234 -16.26 15.82 15.99
C SER A 234 -15.29 16.80 16.68
N VAL A 235 -15.28 18.04 16.26
CA VAL A 235 -14.60 19.13 16.98
C VAL A 235 -15.61 19.77 17.93
N ALA A 236 -15.27 19.84 19.22
CA ALA A 236 -16.04 20.56 20.21
C ALA A 236 -15.59 22.03 20.26
N PHE A 237 -16.53 22.96 20.20
CA PHE A 237 -16.30 24.37 20.42
C PHE A 237 -16.67 24.75 21.86
N ASP A 238 -16.15 25.87 22.38
CA ASP A 238 -16.46 26.38 23.74
C ASP A 238 -17.95 26.52 24.05
N ASN A 239 -18.79 26.66 23.03
CA ASN A 239 -20.25 26.71 23.17
C ASN A 239 -20.95 25.33 23.18
N GLY A 240 -20.19 24.24 23.21
CA GLY A 240 -20.71 22.85 23.22
C GLY A 240 -21.25 22.34 21.90
N ASN A 241 -21.08 23.04 20.80
CA ASN A 241 -21.45 22.58 19.47
C ASN A 241 -20.35 21.66 18.89
N PHE A 242 -20.79 20.55 18.31
CA PHE A 242 -19.93 19.60 17.61
C PHE A 242 -20.14 19.71 16.10
N ASP A 243 -19.08 19.84 15.35
CA ASP A 243 -19.15 19.79 13.89
C ASP A 243 -18.25 18.71 13.32
N LYS A 244 -18.70 18.11 12.22
CA LYS A 244 -17.85 17.27 11.40
C LYS A 244 -16.88 18.16 10.64
N THR A 245 -15.61 17.81 10.71
CA THR A 245 -14.56 18.53 10.02
C THR A 245 -14.42 18.01 8.61
N ASP A 246 -14.52 18.90 7.64
CA ASP A 246 -14.10 18.62 6.27
C ASP A 246 -12.72 19.24 6.07
N ILE A 247 -11.70 18.41 5.91
CA ILE A 247 -10.33 18.82 5.64
C ILE A 247 -9.99 18.47 4.19
N ASP A 248 -9.44 19.42 3.49
CA ASP A 248 -8.92 19.25 2.14
C ASP A 248 -7.39 19.24 2.17
N ASN A 249 -6.74 18.42 1.33
CA ASN A 249 -5.29 18.42 1.20
C ASN A 249 -4.88 18.23 -0.26
N GLY A 250 -4.17 19.21 -0.81
CA GLY A 250 -3.56 19.16 -2.13
C GLY A 250 -2.08 18.82 -2.03
N ILE A 251 -1.62 17.75 -2.68
CA ILE A 251 -0.23 17.30 -2.56
C ILE A 251 0.45 17.20 -3.92
N TRP A 252 1.53 17.97 -4.12
CA TRP A 252 2.45 17.85 -5.23
C TRP A 252 3.56 16.87 -4.90
N HIS A 253 4.02 16.13 -5.90
CA HIS A 253 5.20 15.30 -5.79
C HIS A 253 6.08 15.36 -7.03
N ALA A 254 7.37 15.19 -6.83
CA ALA A 254 8.35 14.98 -7.89
C ALA A 254 9.42 14.00 -7.42
N GLY A 255 9.72 12.99 -8.23
CA GLY A 255 10.65 11.94 -7.85
C GLY A 255 11.57 11.53 -8.99
N LEU A 256 12.73 11.03 -8.61
CA LEU A 256 13.74 10.44 -9.49
C LEU A 256 14.15 9.07 -8.93
N SER A 257 14.38 8.11 -9.81
CA SER A 257 14.95 6.80 -9.48
C SER A 257 15.98 6.42 -10.51
N TYR A 258 17.18 6.03 -10.07
CA TYR A 258 18.28 5.66 -10.93
C TYR A 258 18.77 4.23 -10.65
N ASP A 259 18.63 3.38 -11.66
CA ASP A 259 19.08 1.98 -11.63
C ASP A 259 20.55 1.87 -12.08
N MET A 260 21.42 1.47 -11.18
CA MET A 260 22.87 1.30 -11.37
C MET A 260 23.26 -0.18 -11.30
N GLY A 261 22.63 -1.02 -12.10
CA GLY A 261 22.85 -2.47 -12.10
C GLY A 261 22.27 -3.16 -10.87
N HIS A 262 23.05 -3.34 -9.82
CA HIS A 262 22.56 -3.95 -8.58
C HIS A 262 22.03 -2.93 -7.56
N PHE A 263 22.30 -1.66 -7.77
CA PHE A 263 21.87 -0.59 -6.90
C PHE A 263 20.74 0.21 -7.54
N ASN A 264 19.80 0.65 -6.73
CA ASN A 264 18.81 1.65 -7.08
C ASN A 264 18.90 2.80 -6.08
N LEU A 265 19.05 4.02 -6.59
CA LEU A 265 19.02 5.26 -5.82
C LEU A 265 17.71 5.98 -6.16
N SER A 266 16.94 6.38 -5.15
CA SER A 266 15.69 7.10 -5.33
C SER A 266 15.62 8.35 -4.45
N ALA A 267 14.92 9.35 -4.95
CA ALA A 267 14.59 10.56 -4.19
C ALA A 267 13.19 11.03 -4.58
N MET A 268 12.38 11.44 -3.60
CA MET A 268 11.05 11.98 -3.77
C MET A 268 10.93 13.27 -2.97
N TYR A 269 10.46 14.33 -3.58
CA TYR A 269 10.05 15.57 -2.93
C TYR A 269 8.53 15.68 -2.92
N LEU A 270 7.99 16.20 -1.83
CA LEU A 270 6.56 16.29 -1.56
C LEU A 270 6.25 17.70 -1.04
N LYS A 271 5.11 18.26 -1.46
CA LYS A 271 4.62 19.56 -0.98
C LYS A 271 3.11 19.47 -0.80
N GLY A 272 2.64 19.62 0.44
CA GLY A 272 1.24 19.59 0.80
C GLY A 272 0.65 21.00 0.98
N ASP A 273 -0.67 21.07 0.92
CA ASP A 273 -1.48 22.27 1.15
C ASP A 273 -2.78 21.84 1.85
N LEU A 274 -2.69 21.71 3.18
CA LEU A 274 -3.79 21.27 4.03
C LEU A 274 -4.65 22.45 4.42
N SER A 275 -5.95 22.36 4.20
CA SER A 275 -6.93 23.39 4.51
C SER A 275 -8.11 22.81 5.30
N ALA A 276 -8.54 23.55 6.31
CA ALA A 276 -9.73 23.28 7.11
C ALA A 276 -10.70 24.47 7.06
N ASP A 277 -10.99 24.99 5.88
CA ASP A 277 -11.70 26.26 5.67
C ASP A 277 -13.06 26.33 6.36
N LYS A 278 -13.85 25.26 6.30
CA LYS A 278 -15.16 25.23 6.95
C LYS A 278 -15.11 25.37 8.47
N LEU A 279 -14.04 24.87 9.10
CA LEU A 279 -13.79 25.03 10.53
C LEU A 279 -13.17 26.40 10.83
N ASN A 280 -12.35 26.89 9.90
CA ASN A 280 -11.65 28.14 10.01
C ASN A 280 -12.62 29.32 10.09
N ASP A 281 -13.70 29.29 9.30
CA ASP A 281 -14.76 30.29 9.31
C ASP A 281 -15.47 30.40 10.68
N ARG A 282 -15.48 29.32 11.48
CA ARG A 282 -16.10 29.26 12.81
C ARG A 282 -15.11 29.59 13.95
N SER A 283 -13.81 29.46 13.70
CA SER A 283 -12.75 29.68 14.69
C SER A 283 -12.03 31.02 14.52
N ASP A 284 -12.65 32.00 13.87
CA ASP A 284 -12.04 33.30 13.57
C ASP A 284 -10.68 33.21 12.85
N GLY A 285 -10.53 32.20 12.00
CA GLY A 285 -9.32 31.98 11.19
C GLY A 285 -8.15 31.36 11.97
N ASN A 286 -8.37 30.82 13.15
CA ASN A 286 -7.27 30.31 13.99
C ASN A 286 -6.81 28.91 13.63
N ILE A 287 -7.68 28.07 13.01
CA ILE A 287 -7.32 26.69 12.68
C ILE A 287 -6.29 26.63 11.54
N ASN A 288 -6.51 27.35 10.44
CA ASN A 288 -5.53 27.38 9.35
C ASN A 288 -4.20 27.98 9.79
N LYS A 289 -4.20 29.01 10.64
CA LYS A 289 -2.98 29.55 11.24
C LYS A 289 -2.25 28.53 12.10
N ALA A 290 -2.98 27.67 12.82
CA ALA A 290 -2.36 26.60 13.60
C ALA A 290 -1.80 25.49 12.68
N ILE A 291 -2.50 25.17 11.60
CA ILE A 291 -1.99 24.26 10.55
C ILE A 291 -0.66 24.78 10.03
N ASP A 292 -0.63 26.00 9.54
CA ASP A 292 0.58 26.63 8.98
C ASP A 292 1.73 26.73 9.99
N LYS A 293 1.43 26.90 11.26
CA LYS A 293 2.43 27.05 12.31
C LYS A 293 3.05 25.73 12.77
N TYR A 294 2.25 24.67 12.85
CA TYR A 294 2.65 23.43 13.53
C TYR A 294 2.80 22.23 12.60
N LEU A 295 2.24 22.28 11.39
CA LEU A 295 2.27 21.17 10.45
C LEU A 295 3.11 21.53 9.22
N ASP A 296 4.29 20.96 9.13
CA ASP A 296 5.16 21.14 7.96
C ASP A 296 4.46 20.70 6.68
N ASP A 297 4.59 21.51 5.63
CA ASP A 297 3.94 21.34 4.33
C ASP A 297 4.86 20.74 3.26
N ASP A 298 6.14 20.53 3.57
CA ASP A 298 7.10 19.94 2.67
C ASP A 298 7.77 18.69 3.26
N GLY A 299 8.36 17.91 2.38
CA GLY A 299 9.07 16.72 2.80
C GLY A 299 9.84 16.06 1.65
N PHE A 300 10.75 15.19 2.02
CA PHE A 300 11.49 14.36 1.06
C PHE A 300 11.78 12.97 1.62
N VAL A 301 11.95 12.03 0.69
CA VAL A 301 12.38 10.66 0.99
C VAL A 301 13.52 10.30 0.06
N ILE A 302 14.62 9.80 0.62
CA ILE A 302 15.77 9.31 -0.13
C ILE A 302 15.95 7.83 0.17
N GLY A 303 16.14 7.01 -0.85
CA GLY A 303 16.30 5.57 -0.72
C GLY A 303 17.49 5.05 -1.52
N LEU A 304 18.18 4.08 -0.94
CA LEU A 304 19.20 3.26 -1.60
C LEU A 304 18.82 1.79 -1.40
N ALA A 305 18.74 1.04 -2.48
CA ALA A 305 18.51 -0.39 -2.45
C ALA A 305 19.60 -1.15 -3.20
N TYR A 306 19.95 -2.32 -2.70
CA TYR A 306 20.85 -3.27 -3.33
C TYR A 306 20.10 -4.56 -3.62
N LYS A 307 20.00 -4.93 -4.91
CA LYS A 307 19.29 -6.13 -5.36
C LYS A 307 17.87 -6.25 -4.75
N GLY A 308 17.49 -7.44 -4.34
CA GLY A 308 16.22 -7.82 -3.70
C GLY A 308 16.11 -9.34 -3.70
N ALA A 309 15.45 -9.89 -2.67
CA ALA A 309 15.07 -11.29 -2.66
C ALA A 309 14.04 -11.55 -3.75
N LYS A 310 14.20 -12.68 -4.46
CA LYS A 310 13.26 -13.18 -5.46
C LYS A 310 12.69 -14.49 -4.96
N ALA A 311 11.39 -14.56 -4.77
CA ALA A 311 10.73 -15.72 -4.16
C ALA A 311 11.01 -17.03 -4.91
N GLU A 312 11.18 -16.97 -6.24
CA GLU A 312 11.52 -18.12 -7.09
C GLU A 312 12.97 -18.58 -7.00
N ASP A 313 13.89 -17.73 -6.46
CA ASP A 313 15.34 -17.94 -6.48
C ASP A 313 15.87 -18.07 -5.05
N ALA A 314 15.96 -19.30 -4.55
CA ALA A 314 16.48 -19.60 -3.21
C ALA A 314 17.92 -19.13 -3.05
N GLY A 315 18.21 -18.41 -1.96
CA GLY A 315 19.50 -17.79 -1.69
C GLY A 315 19.63 -16.36 -2.24
N SER A 316 18.66 -15.88 -3.03
CA SER A 316 18.64 -14.48 -3.45
C SER A 316 18.38 -13.56 -2.23
N TRP A 317 19.02 -12.38 -2.24
CA TRP A 317 18.90 -11.44 -1.13
C TRP A 317 19.00 -9.99 -1.61
N GLY A 318 18.58 -9.09 -0.74
CA GLY A 318 18.76 -7.68 -0.93
C GLY A 318 18.81 -6.92 0.39
N ALA A 319 19.22 -5.67 0.31
CA ALA A 319 19.24 -4.75 1.44
C ALA A 319 18.82 -3.37 0.98
N TRP A 320 18.29 -2.58 1.91
CA TRP A 320 17.88 -1.22 1.61
C TRP A 320 18.10 -0.30 2.82
N ALA A 321 18.25 0.99 2.51
CA ALA A 321 18.24 2.07 3.49
C ALA A 321 17.39 3.21 2.95
N LYS A 322 16.58 3.82 3.81
CA LYS A 322 15.77 5.00 3.48
C LYS A 322 15.89 6.05 4.56
N TYR A 323 15.94 7.29 4.17
CA TYR A 323 15.80 8.44 5.04
C TYR A 323 14.51 9.17 4.69
N TYR A 324 13.77 9.53 5.72
CA TYR A 324 12.49 10.21 5.65
C TYR A 324 12.59 11.57 6.35
N ASP A 325 12.06 12.60 5.74
CA ASP A 325 11.73 13.86 6.37
C ASP A 325 10.42 14.32 5.73
N GLN A 326 9.30 13.90 6.31
CA GLN A 326 7.97 14.15 5.77
C GLN A 326 7.18 15.03 6.72
N GLY A 327 6.77 16.20 6.22
CA GLY A 327 5.83 17.08 6.91
C GLY A 327 4.45 16.45 7.00
N ALA A 328 3.66 16.85 7.98
CA ALA A 328 2.32 16.31 8.23
C ALA A 328 1.37 16.48 7.06
N GLN A 329 1.56 17.52 6.25
CA GLN A 329 0.71 17.81 5.09
C GLN A 329 1.11 17.02 3.84
N THR A 330 2.23 16.29 3.85
CA THR A 330 2.80 15.65 2.64
C THR A 330 2.27 14.25 2.37
N TYR A 331 1.42 13.70 3.22
CA TYR A 331 0.82 12.37 3.08
C TYR A 331 -0.57 12.31 3.69
N VAL A 332 -1.34 11.32 3.29
CA VAL A 332 -2.69 11.07 3.82
C VAL A 332 -2.77 9.70 4.46
N ALA A 333 -2.35 8.65 3.77
CA ALA A 333 -2.32 7.30 4.33
C ALA A 333 -1.26 6.48 3.60
N HIS A 334 -0.31 5.93 4.33
CA HIS A 334 0.69 5.04 3.77
C HIS A 334 0.97 3.86 4.71
N THR A 335 1.55 2.81 4.17
CA THR A 335 1.84 1.57 4.89
C THR A 335 3.30 1.46 5.31
N THR A 336 4.07 2.57 5.29
CA THR A 336 5.45 2.53 5.75
C THR A 336 5.52 2.32 7.25
N ASP A 337 6.32 1.35 7.67
CA ASP A 337 6.58 1.09 9.08
C ASP A 337 7.48 2.14 9.77
N ALA A 338 8.02 3.09 8.98
CA ALA A 338 8.76 4.23 9.49
C ALA A 338 7.86 5.27 10.19
N ASN A 339 6.57 5.34 9.81
CA ASN A 339 5.62 6.26 10.42
C ASN A 339 4.73 5.59 11.45
N THR A 340 5.03 5.82 12.69
CA THR A 340 4.24 5.36 13.84
C THR A 340 3.42 6.49 14.46
N PHE A 341 3.56 7.71 13.96
CA PHE A 341 3.04 8.94 14.58
C PHE A 341 1.74 9.45 13.92
N GLY A 342 1.20 8.73 12.93
CA GLY A 342 0.03 9.21 12.17
C GLY A 342 0.39 10.43 11.32
N MET A 343 -0.53 11.41 11.22
CA MET A 343 -0.34 12.60 10.39
C MET A 343 0.34 13.77 11.12
N THR A 344 1.33 13.50 11.99
CA THR A 344 2.08 14.56 12.68
C THR A 344 3.33 15.03 11.94
N GLY A 345 3.63 14.37 10.83
CA GLY A 345 4.96 14.47 10.24
C GLY A 345 5.99 13.65 11.03
N PHE A 346 6.99 13.14 10.34
CA PHE A 346 8.04 12.33 10.96
C PHE A 346 9.35 12.49 10.18
N LYS A 347 10.45 12.23 10.86
CA LYS A 347 11.76 12.14 10.22
C LYS A 347 12.60 11.04 10.87
N GLY A 348 13.54 10.53 10.13
CA GLY A 348 14.44 9.47 10.59
C GLY A 348 14.81 8.51 9.48
N PHE A 349 15.26 7.34 9.85
CA PHE A 349 15.72 6.36 8.87
C PHE A 349 15.12 4.98 9.11
N GLY A 350 15.09 4.19 8.02
CA GLY A 350 14.83 2.76 8.06
C GLY A 350 15.92 2.04 7.28
N VAL A 351 16.31 0.87 7.77
CA VAL A 351 17.22 -0.06 7.09
C VAL A 351 16.62 -1.45 7.13
N GLY A 352 16.88 -2.26 6.11
CA GLY A 352 16.35 -3.60 6.09
C GLY A 352 17.06 -4.50 5.09
N ALA A 353 16.78 -5.79 5.23
CA ALA A 353 17.26 -6.82 4.33
C ALA A 353 16.18 -7.89 4.13
N ASN A 354 16.26 -8.57 3.00
CA ASN A 354 15.42 -9.73 2.70
C ASN A 354 16.26 -10.87 2.14
N TYR A 355 15.81 -12.09 2.37
CA TYR A 355 16.50 -13.31 1.94
C TYR A 355 15.47 -14.40 1.59
N THR A 356 15.66 -15.06 0.46
CA THR A 356 14.85 -16.19 0.05
C THR A 356 15.40 -17.48 0.65
N LEU A 357 14.76 -17.95 1.73
CA LEU A 357 15.17 -19.16 2.49
C LEU A 357 15.04 -20.42 1.64
N ALA A 358 13.95 -20.53 0.90
CA ALA A 358 13.66 -21.57 -0.07
C ALA A 358 12.72 -21.00 -1.12
N LYS A 359 12.50 -21.71 -2.23
CA LYS A 359 11.55 -21.28 -3.25
C LYS A 359 10.20 -20.93 -2.60
N ASN A 360 9.70 -19.73 -2.86
CA ASN A 360 8.45 -19.18 -2.34
C ASN A 360 8.42 -18.91 -0.82
N ILE A 361 9.59 -18.87 -0.15
CA ILE A 361 9.72 -18.55 1.27
C ILE A 361 10.73 -17.42 1.44
N VAL A 362 10.25 -16.23 1.77
CA VAL A 362 11.07 -15.02 1.93
C VAL A 362 11.02 -14.52 3.36
N ALA A 363 12.19 -14.34 3.96
CA ALA A 363 12.35 -13.68 5.26
C ALA A 363 12.75 -12.23 5.07
N ASN A 364 12.19 -11.35 5.90
CA ASN A 364 12.48 -9.92 5.95
C ASN A 364 12.87 -9.52 7.36
N VAL A 365 13.79 -8.56 7.46
CA VAL A 365 14.13 -7.86 8.69
C VAL A 365 14.29 -6.38 8.39
N ALA A 366 13.77 -5.51 9.25
CA ALA A 366 13.94 -4.08 9.16
C ALA A 366 14.05 -3.43 10.55
N TYR A 367 14.73 -2.31 10.60
CA TYR A 367 14.82 -1.47 11.76
C TYR A 367 14.55 -0.02 11.36
N TYR A 368 13.72 0.65 12.14
CA TYR A 368 13.38 2.05 11.96
C TYR A 368 13.71 2.83 13.23
N ASN A 369 14.24 4.02 13.03
CA ASN A 369 14.47 4.98 14.10
C ASN A 369 13.95 6.34 13.60
N THR A 370 12.82 6.74 14.13
CA THR A 370 12.08 7.92 13.67
C THR A 370 11.64 8.80 14.84
N GLU A 371 11.34 10.03 14.55
CA GLU A 371 10.81 10.98 15.51
C GLU A 371 9.67 11.81 14.90
N SER A 372 8.69 12.18 15.72
CA SER A 372 7.60 13.05 15.32
C SER A 372 8.08 14.48 15.13
N LYS A 373 7.66 15.14 14.07
CA LYS A 373 7.97 16.57 13.84
C LYS A 373 7.07 17.48 14.71
N LEU A 374 5.78 17.17 14.80
CA LEU A 374 4.83 17.98 15.58
C LEU A 374 5.12 17.95 17.09
N MET A 375 5.43 16.77 17.64
CA MET A 375 5.60 16.63 19.09
C MET A 375 6.76 17.45 19.64
N LYS A 376 7.77 17.76 18.82
CA LYS A 376 8.87 18.63 19.19
C LYS A 376 8.49 20.10 19.32
N GLU A 377 7.50 20.53 18.55
CA GLU A 377 7.06 21.92 18.50
C GLU A 377 6.02 22.27 19.59
N LEU A 378 5.42 21.26 20.24
CA LEU A 378 4.40 21.48 21.27
C LEU A 378 5.04 21.86 22.61
N PRO A 379 4.66 22.99 23.22
CA PRO A 379 5.13 23.39 24.54
C PRO A 379 4.85 22.31 25.60
N GLY A 380 5.85 21.94 26.39
CA GLY A 380 5.72 20.95 27.46
C GLY A 380 6.05 19.51 27.06
N ILE A 381 6.06 19.16 25.77
CA ILE A 381 6.48 17.84 25.28
C ILE A 381 7.97 17.86 24.91
N ALA A 382 8.48 18.99 24.43
CA ALA A 382 9.89 19.17 24.08
C ALA A 382 10.86 18.99 25.26
N ALA A 383 10.38 19.05 26.50
CA ALA A 383 11.21 18.82 27.68
C ALA A 383 11.58 17.34 27.91
N ASP A 384 10.89 16.41 27.26
CA ASP A 384 11.14 14.98 27.36
C ASP A 384 11.37 14.41 25.95
N LEU A 385 12.61 14.58 25.46
CA LEU A 385 13.01 14.20 24.10
C LEU A 385 12.80 12.71 23.77
N ASP A 386 12.75 11.85 24.77
CA ASP A 386 12.50 10.43 24.59
C ASP A 386 11.05 10.16 24.16
N ARG A 387 10.13 11.07 24.44
CA ARG A 387 8.72 10.95 24.05
C ARG A 387 8.44 11.28 22.59
N THR A 388 9.39 11.84 21.87
CA THR A 388 9.23 12.21 20.46
C THR A 388 9.85 11.19 19.52
N LYS A 389 10.58 10.24 20.03
CA LYS A 389 11.28 9.20 19.25
C LYS A 389 10.57 7.86 19.33
N ASP A 390 10.72 7.08 18.29
CA ASP A 390 10.23 5.72 18.19
C ASP A 390 11.25 4.83 17.50
N HIS A 391 11.41 3.64 18.04
CA HIS A 391 12.28 2.59 17.52
C HIS A 391 11.42 1.39 17.19
N ARG A 392 11.51 0.90 15.97
CA ARG A 392 10.73 -0.25 15.53
C ARG A 392 11.65 -1.30 14.93
N PHE A 393 11.60 -2.50 15.47
CA PHE A 393 12.18 -3.69 14.88
C PHE A 393 11.07 -4.52 14.25
N TRP A 394 11.24 -4.85 12.98
CA TRP A 394 10.28 -5.62 12.19
C TRP A 394 10.95 -6.88 11.66
N THR A 395 10.27 -8.00 11.78
CA THR A 395 10.66 -9.23 11.09
C THR A 395 9.43 -10.00 10.62
N ASP A 396 9.54 -10.60 9.46
CA ASP A 396 8.50 -11.50 8.94
C ASP A 396 9.07 -12.61 8.07
N VAL A 397 8.28 -13.68 7.95
CA VAL A 397 8.48 -14.72 6.95
C VAL A 397 7.20 -14.88 6.15
N THR A 398 7.31 -14.72 4.85
CA THR A 398 6.19 -14.83 3.90
C THR A 398 6.34 -16.09 3.06
N PHE A 399 5.28 -16.90 3.01
CA PHE A 399 5.12 -18.09 2.19
C PHE A 399 4.14 -17.75 1.07
N THR A 400 4.49 -18.05 -0.18
CA THR A 400 3.62 -17.85 -1.36
C THR A 400 3.32 -19.17 -2.06
N PHE A 401 2.11 -19.34 -2.58
CA PHE A 401 1.66 -20.57 -3.25
C PHE A 401 0.63 -20.29 -4.35
#